data_335d46b925df34f5796d03a755e8f4dc
#
_entry.id   335d46b925df34f5796d03a755e8f4dc
#
_cell.length_a   1.000
_cell.length_b   1.000
_cell.length_c   1.000
_cell.angle_alpha   90.00
_cell.angle_beta   90.00
_cell.angle_gamma   90.00
#
_symmetry.space_group_name_H-M   'P 1'
#
loop_
_entity.id
_entity.type
_entity.pdbx_description
1 polymer ?
#
loop_
_entity_poly.entity_id
_entity_poly.type
_entity_poly.pdbx_seq_one_letter_code
_entity_poly.pdbx_strand_id
1 'polypeptide(L)'
;MKEANKSKLAESVFHAYVDHALIRRHFHRVLYRADDLPVPGLMLATHSSWWDGMILFHLDQTCFRHDPYVMIDQAGLVRFPFFSRLGAFSVDRTSFSDIKKSLHYAKARLQNGSSVWMFPQGEERHQEERPMHLASGATQLMRHADTVSLVAFYYSYGHEQQPDVYVRTRRFYPLSDERSSVQVKRLTVELTALYDDIRADAMAERVDLYRCISKRREPLPARTERWLRALRS
;
A
#
# COMPACT_ATOMS: atom_id res chain seq x y z
N MET A 1 -8.47 -19.60 -8.57
CA MET A 1 -7.74 -18.91 -7.48
C MET A 1 -6.47 -19.66 -7.14
N LYS A 2 -5.35 -18.96 -6.96
CA LYS A 2 -4.07 -19.50 -6.48
C LYS A 2 -3.80 -18.93 -5.08
N GLU A 3 -3.54 -19.80 -4.11
CA GLU A 3 -3.25 -19.40 -2.73
C GLU A 3 -1.81 -18.90 -2.57
N ALA A 4 -1.58 -18.14 -1.50
CA ALA A 4 -0.24 -17.76 -1.09
C ALA A 4 0.55 -18.97 -0.56
N ASN A 5 1.85 -18.97 -0.82
CA ASN A 5 2.80 -19.96 -0.30
C ASN A 5 4.01 -19.21 0.29
N LYS A 6 3.79 -18.57 1.44
CA LYS A 6 4.74 -17.64 2.06
C LYS A 6 6.06 -18.30 2.45
N SER A 7 7.14 -17.54 2.31
CA SER A 7 8.48 -17.92 2.73
C SER A 7 9.18 -16.71 3.34
N LYS A 8 9.48 -16.79 4.63
CA LYS A 8 10.18 -15.71 5.35
C LYS A 8 11.54 -15.38 4.74
N LEU A 9 12.25 -16.37 4.21
CA LEU A 9 13.51 -16.13 3.50
C LEU A 9 13.26 -15.33 2.23
N ALA A 10 12.24 -15.69 1.43
CA ALA A 10 11.88 -14.94 0.24
C ALA A 10 11.45 -13.51 0.57
N GLU A 11 10.67 -13.31 1.64
CA GLU A 11 10.28 -11.98 2.12
C GLU A 11 11.51 -11.13 2.49
N SER A 12 12.44 -11.66 3.25
CA SER A 12 13.64 -10.94 3.68
C SER A 12 14.56 -10.57 2.52
N VAL A 13 14.81 -11.51 1.60
CA VAL A 13 15.63 -11.26 0.41
C VAL A 13 14.96 -10.23 -0.51
N PHE A 14 13.66 -10.39 -0.74
CA PHE A 14 12.92 -9.46 -1.58
C PHE A 14 12.79 -8.07 -0.94
N HIS A 15 12.65 -7.98 0.39
CA HIS A 15 12.64 -6.69 1.07
C HIS A 15 13.97 -5.94 0.89
N ALA A 16 15.11 -6.63 1.02
CA ALA A 16 16.40 -6.01 0.75
C ALA A 16 16.52 -5.51 -0.69
N TYR A 17 16.02 -6.29 -1.67
CA TYR A 17 15.97 -5.88 -3.07
C TYR A 17 15.05 -4.67 -3.28
N VAL A 18 13.83 -4.68 -2.72
CA VAL A 18 12.86 -3.57 -2.83
C VAL A 18 13.44 -2.30 -2.22
N ASP A 19 14.01 -2.35 -1.02
CA ASP A 19 14.59 -1.15 -0.38
C ASP A 19 15.79 -0.63 -1.17
N HIS A 20 16.77 -1.49 -1.46
CA HIS A 20 18.07 -1.03 -1.96
C HIS A 20 18.11 -0.83 -3.48
N ALA A 21 17.45 -1.71 -4.25
CA ALA A 21 17.54 -1.68 -5.70
C ALA A 21 16.35 -0.97 -6.36
N LEU A 22 15.20 -0.94 -5.70
CA LEU A 22 14.00 -0.29 -6.24
C LEU A 22 13.76 1.07 -5.58
N ILE A 23 13.35 1.12 -4.31
CA ILE A 23 12.86 2.35 -3.68
C ILE A 23 13.94 3.43 -3.65
N ARG A 24 15.11 3.14 -3.09
CA ARG A 24 16.21 4.12 -2.97
C ARG A 24 16.82 4.56 -4.30
N ARG A 25 16.52 3.86 -5.39
CA ARG A 25 16.97 4.22 -6.73
C ARG A 25 15.98 5.10 -7.48
N HIS A 26 14.68 4.91 -7.24
CA HIS A 26 13.64 5.56 -8.04
C HIS A 26 12.91 6.68 -7.30
N PHE A 27 13.03 6.76 -5.99
CA PHE A 27 12.41 7.79 -5.18
C PHE A 27 13.44 8.60 -4.40
N HIS A 28 13.18 9.90 -4.26
CA HIS A 28 13.96 10.75 -3.38
C HIS A 28 13.69 10.36 -1.92
N ARG A 29 12.43 10.29 -1.52
CA ARG A 29 11.99 9.87 -0.18
C ARG A 29 10.70 9.07 -0.24
N VAL A 30 10.53 8.16 0.71
CA VAL A 30 9.24 7.59 1.07
C VAL A 30 8.87 8.14 2.44
N LEU A 31 7.79 8.90 2.49
CA LEU A 31 7.31 9.68 3.60
C LEU A 31 6.03 9.03 4.14
N TYR A 32 6.01 8.67 5.41
CA TYR A 32 4.89 7.96 6.02
C TYR A 32 4.32 8.74 7.21
N ARG A 33 2.99 8.88 7.24
CA ARG A 33 2.22 9.43 8.34
C ARG A 33 1.07 8.49 8.70
N ALA A 34 0.88 8.26 9.98
CA ALA A 34 -0.28 7.54 10.50
C ALA A 34 -1.15 8.50 11.31
N ASP A 35 -2.44 8.59 10.97
CA ASP A 35 -3.43 9.23 11.84
C ASP A 35 -3.72 8.29 13.01
N ASP A 36 -3.84 6.97 12.71
CA ASP A 36 -3.89 5.86 13.65
C ASP A 36 -2.88 4.80 13.22
N LEU A 37 -2.12 4.25 14.16
CA LEU A 37 -1.20 3.15 13.85
C LEU A 37 -2.01 1.94 13.35
N PRO A 38 -1.70 1.43 12.16
CA PRO A 38 -2.36 0.24 11.67
C PRO A 38 -2.10 -0.96 12.59
N VAL A 39 -3.13 -1.72 12.84
CA VAL A 39 -3.06 -3.03 13.51
C VAL A 39 -3.48 -4.10 12.52
N PRO A 40 -3.14 -5.40 12.75
CA PRO A 40 -3.55 -6.47 11.85
C PRO A 40 -5.04 -6.42 11.53
N GLY A 41 -5.39 -6.59 10.27
CA GLY A 41 -6.76 -6.50 9.79
C GLY A 41 -6.86 -6.23 8.29
N LEU A 42 -7.97 -5.66 7.85
CA LEU A 42 -8.19 -5.32 6.45
C LEU A 42 -7.57 -3.96 6.11
N MET A 43 -6.67 -3.96 5.15
CA MET A 43 -5.98 -2.77 4.66
C MET A 43 -6.51 -2.43 3.26
N LEU A 44 -7.18 -1.29 3.11
CA LEU A 44 -7.75 -0.83 1.84
C LEU A 44 -6.91 0.32 1.29
N ALA A 45 -6.19 0.06 0.22
CA ALA A 45 -5.21 0.99 -0.34
C ALA A 45 -5.68 1.59 -1.67
N THR A 46 -5.37 2.86 -1.95
CA THR A 46 -5.48 3.44 -3.29
C THR A 46 -4.54 2.72 -4.25
N HIS A 47 -4.87 2.70 -5.55
CA HIS A 47 -4.06 2.04 -6.57
C HIS A 47 -3.90 2.92 -7.80
N SER A 48 -2.75 3.53 -7.90
CA SER A 48 -2.42 4.44 -9.00
C SER A 48 -1.16 4.04 -9.76
N SER A 49 -0.41 3.09 -9.23
CA SER A 49 0.85 2.68 -9.80
C SER A 49 1.24 1.27 -9.38
N TRP A 50 2.00 0.59 -10.24
CA TRP A 50 2.69 -0.65 -9.87
C TRP A 50 3.53 -0.51 -8.58
N TRP A 51 4.03 0.71 -8.31
CA TRP A 51 4.83 1.00 -7.12
C TRP A 51 4.06 0.85 -5.81
N ASP A 52 2.74 0.99 -5.83
CA ASP A 52 1.92 0.92 -4.61
C ASP A 52 2.12 -0.41 -3.89
N GLY A 53 2.15 -1.52 -4.64
CA GLY A 53 2.41 -2.85 -4.07
C GLY A 53 3.81 -2.99 -3.47
N MET A 54 4.83 -2.38 -4.09
CA MET A 54 6.21 -2.41 -3.62
C MET A 54 6.41 -1.57 -2.35
N ILE A 55 5.81 -0.37 -2.34
CA ILE A 55 5.85 0.53 -1.17
C ILE A 55 5.07 -0.07 -0.02
N LEU A 56 3.92 -0.68 -0.30
CA LEU A 56 3.11 -1.38 0.67
C LEU A 56 3.88 -2.51 1.36
N PHE A 57 4.53 -3.35 0.56
CA PHE A 57 5.39 -4.42 1.07
C PHE A 57 6.54 -3.85 1.93
N HIS A 58 7.18 -2.77 1.48
CA HIS A 58 8.24 -2.12 2.24
C HIS A 58 7.75 -1.54 3.57
N LEU A 59 6.56 -0.89 3.57
CA LEU A 59 5.92 -0.39 4.79
C LEU A 59 5.63 -1.50 5.79
N ASP A 60 5.11 -2.63 5.31
CA ASP A 60 4.83 -3.75 6.19
C ASP A 60 6.10 -4.28 6.85
N GLN A 61 7.17 -4.47 6.10
CA GLN A 61 8.45 -4.96 6.62
C GLN A 61 9.16 -3.96 7.57
N THR A 62 8.92 -2.65 7.42
CA THR A 62 9.64 -1.61 8.18
C THR A 62 8.82 -1.01 9.31
N CYS A 63 7.52 -0.81 9.12
CA CYS A 63 6.65 -0.05 10.01
C CYS A 63 5.60 -0.90 10.71
N PHE A 64 4.86 -1.73 9.97
CA PHE A 64 3.71 -2.46 10.53
C PHE A 64 4.10 -3.80 11.13
N ARG A 65 4.97 -4.55 10.46
CA ARG A 65 5.43 -5.90 10.87
C ARG A 65 4.28 -6.87 11.10
N HIS A 66 3.26 -6.77 10.26
CA HIS A 66 2.13 -7.69 10.27
C HIS A 66 2.50 -9.00 9.56
N ASP A 67 1.55 -9.94 9.50
CA ASP A 67 1.60 -11.11 8.62
C ASP A 67 0.72 -10.82 7.38
N PRO A 68 1.25 -10.14 6.33
CA PRO A 68 0.44 -9.61 5.24
C PRO A 68 0.10 -10.67 4.21
N TYR A 69 -1.14 -10.62 3.73
CA TYR A 69 -1.60 -11.30 2.52
C TYR A 69 -2.17 -10.26 1.58
N VAL A 70 -1.85 -10.32 0.29
CA VAL A 70 -2.32 -9.34 -0.69
C VAL A 70 -3.14 -10.01 -1.79
N MET A 71 -4.34 -9.50 -2.02
CA MET A 71 -5.20 -9.94 -3.13
C MET A 71 -4.76 -9.24 -4.40
N ILE A 72 -4.35 -10.01 -5.41
CA ILE A 72 -3.93 -9.48 -6.73
C ILE A 72 -4.68 -10.18 -7.86
N ASP A 73 -4.70 -9.55 -9.02
CA ASP A 73 -5.29 -10.15 -10.22
C ASP A 73 -4.59 -11.46 -10.62
N GLN A 74 -5.36 -12.42 -11.12
CA GLN A 74 -4.82 -13.72 -11.51
C GLN A 74 -3.76 -13.63 -12.60
N ALA A 75 -3.94 -12.76 -13.59
CA ALA A 75 -2.94 -12.55 -14.64
C ALA A 75 -1.62 -12.02 -14.08
N GLY A 76 -1.68 -11.12 -13.07
CA GLY A 76 -0.52 -10.62 -12.35
C GLY A 76 0.24 -11.73 -11.62
N LEU A 77 -0.48 -12.64 -10.93
CA LEU A 77 0.17 -13.75 -10.21
C LEU A 77 0.70 -14.84 -11.15
N VAL A 78 0.09 -15.01 -12.33
CA VAL A 78 0.63 -15.90 -13.38
C VAL A 78 1.92 -15.32 -13.95
N ARG A 79 1.94 -14.01 -14.21
CA ARG A 79 3.13 -13.32 -14.74
C ARG A 79 4.28 -13.28 -13.74
N PHE A 80 3.97 -13.12 -12.46
CA PHE A 80 4.95 -13.02 -11.37
C PHE A 80 4.66 -14.02 -10.25
N PRO A 81 4.87 -15.33 -10.49
CA PRO A 81 4.50 -16.38 -9.54
C PRO A 81 5.28 -16.31 -8.22
N PHE A 82 6.41 -15.62 -8.20
CA PHE A 82 7.20 -15.36 -6.99
C PHE A 82 6.41 -14.60 -5.92
N PHE A 83 5.48 -13.74 -6.29
CA PHE A 83 4.68 -12.97 -5.32
C PHE A 83 3.84 -13.87 -4.40
N SER A 84 3.52 -15.10 -4.81
CA SER A 84 2.87 -16.04 -3.90
C SER A 84 3.72 -16.36 -2.66
N ARG A 85 5.05 -16.30 -2.79
CA ARG A 85 5.99 -16.50 -1.67
C ARG A 85 6.05 -15.29 -0.71
N LEU A 86 5.51 -14.15 -1.13
CA LEU A 86 5.43 -12.93 -0.34
C LEU A 86 4.03 -12.72 0.28
N GLY A 87 3.12 -13.68 0.11
CA GLY A 87 1.76 -13.58 0.63
C GLY A 87 0.70 -13.19 -0.41
N ALA A 88 1.06 -13.06 -1.70
CA ALA A 88 0.08 -12.77 -2.73
C ALA A 88 -0.78 -14.01 -3.04
N PHE A 89 -2.11 -13.79 -3.16
CA PHE A 89 -3.09 -14.76 -3.64
C PHE A 89 -3.95 -14.14 -4.73
N SER A 90 -4.43 -14.98 -5.66
CA SER A 90 -5.09 -14.45 -6.86
C SER A 90 -6.60 -14.34 -6.74
N VAL A 91 -7.17 -13.42 -7.52
CA VAL A 91 -8.59 -13.36 -7.84
C VAL A 91 -8.77 -13.23 -9.36
N ASP A 92 -9.63 -14.08 -9.93
CA ASP A 92 -10.14 -13.90 -11.29
C ASP A 92 -11.48 -13.17 -11.22
N ARG A 93 -11.49 -11.91 -11.61
CA ARG A 93 -12.66 -11.04 -11.53
C ARG A 93 -13.74 -11.36 -12.56
N THR A 94 -13.42 -12.17 -13.55
CA THR A 94 -14.38 -12.64 -14.57
C THR A 94 -15.17 -13.86 -14.08
N SER A 95 -14.69 -14.55 -13.04
CA SER A 95 -15.28 -15.76 -12.48
C SER A 95 -15.89 -15.50 -11.11
N PHE A 96 -17.22 -15.52 -11.01
CA PHE A 96 -17.93 -15.39 -9.73
C PHE A 96 -17.50 -16.45 -8.70
N SER A 97 -17.30 -17.69 -9.15
CA SER A 97 -16.81 -18.79 -8.31
C SER A 97 -15.42 -18.49 -7.75
N ASP A 98 -14.53 -17.92 -8.56
CA ASP A 98 -13.18 -17.59 -8.15
C ASP A 98 -13.15 -16.40 -7.18
N ILE A 99 -13.95 -15.36 -7.45
CA ILE A 99 -14.16 -14.24 -6.52
C ILE A 99 -14.58 -14.77 -5.14
N LYS A 100 -15.57 -15.68 -5.11
CA LYS A 100 -16.07 -16.27 -3.87
C LYS A 100 -14.98 -17.03 -3.10
N LYS A 101 -14.17 -17.81 -3.81
CA LYS A 101 -13.03 -18.54 -3.22
C LYS A 101 -11.98 -17.59 -2.66
N SER A 102 -11.64 -16.53 -3.40
CA SER A 102 -10.65 -15.53 -2.97
C SER A 102 -11.10 -14.73 -1.76
N LEU A 103 -12.37 -14.35 -1.70
CA LEU A 103 -12.96 -13.70 -0.52
C LEU A 103 -13.02 -14.64 0.68
N HIS A 104 -13.34 -15.92 0.47
CA HIS A 104 -13.33 -16.92 1.55
C HIS A 104 -11.92 -17.12 2.12
N TYR A 105 -10.91 -17.20 1.25
CA TYR A 105 -9.51 -17.29 1.66
C TYR A 105 -9.08 -16.05 2.45
N ALA A 106 -9.40 -14.85 1.95
CA ALA A 106 -9.10 -13.59 2.63
C ALA A 106 -9.75 -13.52 4.03
N LYS A 107 -11.04 -13.91 4.13
CA LYS A 107 -11.75 -14.02 5.41
C LYS A 107 -11.02 -14.94 6.39
N ALA A 108 -10.60 -16.12 5.96
CA ALA A 108 -9.86 -17.05 6.82
C ALA A 108 -8.54 -16.46 7.31
N ARG A 109 -7.83 -15.67 6.48
CA ARG A 109 -6.61 -14.97 6.90
C ARG A 109 -6.88 -13.92 7.97
N LEU A 110 -7.93 -13.09 7.78
CA LEU A 110 -8.35 -12.11 8.78
C LEU A 110 -8.72 -12.77 10.11
N GLN A 111 -9.50 -13.84 10.09
CA GLN A 111 -9.89 -14.58 11.29
C GLN A 111 -8.70 -15.26 12.02
N ASN A 112 -7.61 -15.53 11.31
CA ASN A 112 -6.37 -16.03 11.90
C ASN A 112 -5.42 -14.90 12.39
N GLY A 113 -5.87 -13.66 12.44
CA GLY A 113 -5.09 -12.51 12.92
C GLY A 113 -4.07 -11.97 11.91
N SER A 114 -4.10 -12.42 10.65
CA SER A 114 -3.25 -11.88 9.58
C SER A 114 -3.82 -10.58 9.03
N SER A 115 -2.99 -9.78 8.37
CA SER A 115 -3.45 -8.62 7.58
C SER A 115 -3.79 -9.05 6.15
N VAL A 116 -4.90 -8.51 5.64
CA VAL A 116 -5.26 -8.67 4.23
C VAL A 116 -5.25 -7.31 3.55
N TRP A 117 -4.47 -7.20 2.50
CA TRP A 117 -4.35 -6.00 1.69
C TRP A 117 -5.17 -6.14 0.42
N MET A 118 -5.92 -5.10 0.11
CA MET A 118 -6.77 -5.04 -1.06
C MET A 118 -6.75 -3.64 -1.66
N PHE A 119 -6.74 -3.60 -2.99
CA PHE A 119 -6.92 -2.38 -3.77
C PHE A 119 -8.38 -2.30 -4.24
N PRO A 120 -9.26 -1.57 -3.55
CA PRO A 120 -10.70 -1.61 -3.82
C PRO A 120 -11.09 -1.00 -5.16
N GLN A 121 -10.22 -0.24 -5.83
CA GLN A 121 -10.42 0.23 -7.20
C GLN A 121 -10.41 -0.92 -8.23
N GLY A 122 -9.75 -2.04 -7.90
CA GLY A 122 -9.69 -3.23 -8.73
C GLY A 122 -8.70 -3.16 -9.90
N GLU A 123 -8.26 -1.98 -10.27
CA GLU A 123 -7.25 -1.71 -11.31
C GLU A 123 -6.46 -0.45 -10.98
N GLU A 124 -5.33 -0.26 -11.64
CA GLU A 124 -4.57 0.98 -11.52
C GLU A 124 -5.34 2.13 -12.18
N ARG A 125 -5.56 3.21 -11.43
CA ARG A 125 -6.24 4.43 -11.87
C ARG A 125 -5.32 5.62 -11.68
N HIS A 126 -5.34 6.56 -12.63
CA HIS A 126 -4.52 7.76 -12.48
C HIS A 126 -4.80 8.46 -11.14
N GLN A 127 -3.74 8.86 -10.44
CA GLN A 127 -3.86 9.42 -9.08
C GLN A 127 -4.77 10.65 -8.97
N GLU A 128 -4.97 11.42 -10.03
CA GLU A 128 -5.88 12.58 -10.07
C GLU A 128 -7.27 12.25 -10.64
N GLU A 129 -7.55 10.97 -10.95
CA GLU A 129 -8.87 10.59 -11.48
C GLU A 129 -9.96 10.78 -10.42
N ARG A 130 -11.02 11.48 -10.81
CA ARG A 130 -12.19 11.73 -9.98
C ARG A 130 -13.47 11.53 -10.80
N PRO A 131 -14.54 11.00 -10.22
CA PRO A 131 -14.62 10.47 -8.86
C PRO A 131 -13.86 9.17 -8.70
N MET A 132 -13.43 8.83 -7.47
CA MET A 132 -12.81 7.55 -7.19
C MET A 132 -13.88 6.44 -7.25
N HIS A 133 -13.63 5.39 -8.02
CA HIS A 133 -14.54 4.25 -8.17
C HIS A 133 -14.04 3.05 -7.39
N LEU A 134 -14.87 2.50 -6.49
CA LEU A 134 -14.54 1.35 -5.67
C LEU A 134 -15.48 0.18 -5.94
N ALA A 135 -14.90 -1.02 -6.02
CA ALA A 135 -15.65 -2.26 -6.13
C ALA A 135 -16.26 -2.68 -4.77
N SER A 136 -17.42 -3.31 -4.80
CA SER A 136 -18.14 -3.75 -3.60
C SER A 136 -17.49 -4.92 -2.85
N GLY A 137 -16.48 -5.59 -3.43
CA GLY A 137 -15.81 -6.72 -2.80
C GLY A 137 -15.18 -6.40 -1.44
N ALA A 138 -14.69 -5.17 -1.26
CA ALA A 138 -14.13 -4.70 0.00
C ALA A 138 -15.14 -4.75 1.14
N THR A 139 -16.41 -4.39 0.89
CA THR A 139 -17.46 -4.36 1.93
C THR A 139 -17.79 -5.75 2.47
N GLN A 140 -17.59 -6.79 1.67
CA GLN A 140 -17.80 -8.17 2.13
C GLN A 140 -16.71 -8.59 3.14
N LEU A 141 -15.46 -8.16 2.93
CA LEU A 141 -14.36 -8.45 3.85
C LEU A 141 -14.44 -7.59 5.12
N MET A 142 -14.88 -6.33 5.02
CA MET A 142 -15.03 -5.44 6.18
C MET A 142 -15.86 -6.03 7.31
N ARG A 143 -16.89 -6.83 6.96
CA ARG A 143 -17.76 -7.51 7.95
C ARG A 143 -17.07 -8.62 8.74
N HIS A 144 -15.87 -9.02 8.32
CA HIS A 144 -15.10 -10.11 8.90
C HIS A 144 -13.74 -9.66 9.42
N ALA A 145 -13.48 -8.36 9.38
CA ALA A 145 -12.26 -7.75 9.87
C ALA A 145 -12.55 -7.03 11.18
N ASP A 146 -11.76 -7.31 12.20
CA ASP A 146 -11.84 -6.59 13.49
C ASP A 146 -11.43 -5.14 13.33
N THR A 147 -10.56 -4.88 12.38
CA THR A 147 -10.05 -3.55 12.06
C THR A 147 -9.98 -3.32 10.56
N VAL A 148 -10.29 -2.10 10.14
CA VAL A 148 -10.14 -1.64 8.75
C VAL A 148 -9.28 -0.38 8.75
N SER A 149 -8.21 -0.39 7.96
CA SER A 149 -7.35 0.77 7.77
C SER A 149 -7.36 1.19 6.31
N LEU A 150 -7.49 2.48 6.07
CA LEU A 150 -7.32 3.09 4.75
C LEU A 150 -5.87 3.46 4.57
N VAL A 151 -5.36 3.27 3.36
CA VAL A 151 -4.00 3.66 2.97
C VAL A 151 -4.08 4.43 1.67
N ALA A 152 -3.47 5.60 1.61
CA ALA A 152 -3.39 6.36 0.38
C ALA A 152 -1.93 6.66 0.04
N PHE A 153 -1.62 6.65 -1.27
CA PHE A 153 -0.32 6.97 -1.84
C PHE A 153 -0.45 8.21 -2.72
N TYR A 154 0.53 9.11 -2.64
CA TYR A 154 0.63 10.24 -3.55
C TYR A 154 2.08 10.42 -4.00
N TYR A 155 2.30 10.48 -5.31
CA TYR A 155 3.60 10.65 -5.93
C TYR A 155 3.76 12.10 -6.37
N SER A 156 4.77 12.79 -5.84
CA SER A 156 4.99 14.21 -6.11
C SER A 156 6.43 14.47 -6.54
N TYR A 157 6.58 15.17 -7.66
CA TYR A 157 7.86 15.74 -8.06
C TYR A 157 8.00 17.13 -7.42
N GLY A 158 9.09 17.33 -6.69
CA GLY A 158 9.51 18.63 -6.16
C GLY A 158 10.73 19.15 -6.91
N HIS A 159 11.68 19.73 -6.18
CA HIS A 159 12.94 20.23 -6.72
C HIS A 159 13.96 19.12 -7.08
N GLU A 160 13.74 17.91 -6.60
CA GLU A 160 14.63 16.77 -6.83
C GLU A 160 14.29 16.01 -8.12
N GLN A 161 15.29 15.32 -8.69
CA GLN A 161 15.11 14.55 -9.93
C GLN A 161 14.14 13.37 -9.77
N GLN A 162 14.06 12.79 -8.59
CA GLN A 162 13.14 11.72 -8.29
C GLN A 162 11.97 12.21 -7.43
N PRO A 163 10.79 11.60 -7.59
CA PRO A 163 9.62 11.98 -6.81
C PRO A 163 9.76 11.57 -5.35
N ASP A 164 9.08 12.29 -4.49
CA ASP A 164 8.70 11.84 -3.16
C ASP A 164 7.43 11.01 -3.24
N VAL A 165 7.35 10.01 -2.38
CA VAL A 165 6.12 9.25 -2.16
C VAL A 165 5.59 9.58 -0.78
N TYR A 166 4.41 10.13 -0.72
CA TYR A 166 3.68 10.37 0.51
C TYR A 166 2.73 9.21 0.74
N VAL A 167 2.75 8.64 1.94
CA VAL A 167 1.83 7.58 2.35
C VAL A 167 1.18 7.97 3.67
N ARG A 168 -0.13 7.83 3.75
CA ARG A 168 -0.88 8.11 4.96
C ARG A 168 -1.86 6.98 5.25
N THR A 169 -1.99 6.64 6.53
CA THR A 169 -2.95 5.65 7.01
C THR A 169 -3.94 6.29 7.97
N ARG A 170 -5.20 5.82 7.89
CA ARG A 170 -6.30 6.25 8.76
C ARG A 170 -7.20 5.06 9.05
N ARG A 171 -7.71 4.94 10.27
CA ARG A 171 -8.68 3.91 10.59
C ARG A 171 -10.04 4.24 9.97
N PHE A 172 -10.70 3.21 9.46
CA PHE A 172 -12.07 3.27 9.00
C PHE A 172 -12.97 2.43 9.93
N TYR A 173 -14.13 2.95 10.27
CA TYR A 173 -15.10 2.29 11.16
C TYR A 173 -16.32 1.88 10.36
N PRO A 174 -16.38 0.61 9.84
CA PRO A 174 -17.57 0.12 9.18
C PRO A 174 -18.74 0.05 10.17
N LEU A 175 -19.96 0.36 9.71
CA LEU A 175 -21.16 0.20 10.50
C LEU A 175 -21.81 -1.14 10.12
N SER A 176 -22.14 -1.97 11.11
CA SER A 176 -22.63 -3.35 10.93
C SER A 176 -23.94 -3.42 10.14
N ASP A 177 -24.79 -2.43 10.31
CA ASP A 177 -26.16 -2.44 9.79
C ASP A 177 -26.31 -1.71 8.44
N GLU A 178 -25.20 -1.16 7.92
CA GLU A 178 -25.23 -0.47 6.62
C GLU A 178 -25.32 -1.44 5.45
N ARG A 179 -26.14 -1.10 4.46
CA ARG A 179 -26.16 -1.79 3.16
C ARG A 179 -24.82 -1.62 2.46
N SER A 180 -24.35 -2.66 1.76
CA SER A 180 -23.05 -2.61 1.04
C SER A 180 -22.89 -1.40 0.13
N SER A 181 -23.96 -0.95 -0.55
CA SER A 181 -23.92 0.24 -1.40
C SER A 181 -23.66 1.54 -0.63
N VAL A 182 -24.17 1.65 0.60
CA VAL A 182 -23.93 2.81 1.48
C VAL A 182 -22.52 2.75 2.04
N GLN A 183 -22.06 1.56 2.45
CA GLN A 183 -20.68 1.36 2.89
C GLN A 183 -19.66 1.72 1.79
N VAL A 184 -19.90 1.31 0.53
CA VAL A 184 -19.03 1.68 -0.61
C VAL A 184 -18.98 3.19 -0.77
N LYS A 185 -20.12 3.90 -0.73
CA LYS A 185 -20.15 5.37 -0.84
C LYS A 185 -19.35 6.02 0.28
N ARG A 186 -19.56 5.59 1.53
CA ARG A 186 -18.84 6.12 2.69
C ARG A 186 -17.34 5.84 2.60
N LEU A 187 -16.95 4.62 2.24
CA LEU A 187 -15.57 4.25 1.99
C LEU A 187 -14.94 5.13 0.90
N THR A 188 -15.67 5.39 -0.19
CA THR A 188 -15.22 6.27 -1.27
C THR A 188 -14.95 7.68 -0.76
N VAL A 189 -15.87 8.25 0.03
CA VAL A 189 -15.71 9.58 0.62
C VAL A 189 -14.48 9.65 1.53
N GLU A 190 -14.34 8.70 2.45
CA GLU A 190 -13.22 8.68 3.40
C GLU A 190 -11.86 8.45 2.73
N LEU A 191 -11.81 7.54 1.75
CA LEU A 191 -10.57 7.28 1.02
C LEU A 191 -10.20 8.46 0.11
N THR A 192 -11.19 9.12 -0.49
CA THR A 192 -10.97 10.35 -1.27
C THR A 192 -10.48 11.48 -0.37
N ALA A 193 -11.09 11.68 0.80
CA ALA A 193 -10.66 12.69 1.76
C ALA A 193 -9.23 12.45 2.25
N LEU A 194 -8.89 11.20 2.60
CA LEU A 194 -7.53 10.83 2.98
C LEU A 194 -6.52 11.15 1.86
N TYR A 195 -6.91 10.86 0.63
CA TYR A 195 -6.09 11.12 -0.55
C TYR A 195 -5.90 12.64 -0.78
N ASP A 196 -6.97 13.42 -0.70
CA ASP A 196 -6.93 14.88 -0.90
C ASP A 196 -6.12 15.58 0.20
N ASP A 197 -6.17 15.06 1.44
CA ASP A 197 -5.29 15.50 2.54
C ASP A 197 -3.80 15.31 2.20
N ILE A 198 -3.42 14.12 1.67
CA ILE A 198 -2.03 13.86 1.27
C ILE A 198 -1.62 14.76 0.11
N ARG A 199 -2.50 14.92 -0.87
CA ARG A 199 -2.27 15.80 -2.02
C ARG A 199 -2.00 17.22 -1.55
N ALA A 200 -2.81 17.75 -0.64
CA ALA A 200 -2.62 19.08 -0.07
C ALA A 200 -1.29 19.20 0.70
N ASP A 201 -0.95 18.19 1.51
CA ASP A 201 0.33 18.13 2.23
C ASP A 201 1.52 18.12 1.25
N ALA A 202 1.44 17.34 0.17
CA ALA A 202 2.49 17.26 -0.84
C ALA A 202 2.64 18.57 -1.62
N MET A 203 1.54 19.22 -2.03
CA MET A 203 1.54 20.52 -2.70
C MET A 203 2.12 21.64 -1.83
N ALA A 204 1.91 21.58 -0.52
CA ALA A 204 2.45 22.54 0.45
C ALA A 204 3.83 22.12 0.99
N GLU A 205 4.45 21.07 0.44
CA GLU A 205 5.76 20.52 0.84
C GLU A 205 5.86 20.24 2.35
N ARG A 206 4.77 19.83 3.01
CA ARG A 206 4.69 19.61 4.45
C ARG A 206 5.36 18.29 4.86
N VAL A 207 6.64 18.15 4.53
CA VAL A 207 7.45 16.95 4.82
C VAL A 207 7.64 16.73 6.32
N ASP A 208 7.63 17.81 7.09
CA ASP A 208 7.75 17.84 8.56
C ASP A 208 6.66 17.04 9.28
N LEU A 209 5.48 16.87 8.64
CA LEU A 209 4.38 16.07 9.18
C LEU A 209 4.58 14.56 8.99
N TYR A 210 5.59 14.16 8.25
CA TYR A 210 5.83 12.78 7.82
C TYR A 210 7.16 12.25 8.34
N ARG A 211 7.17 10.99 8.74
CA ARG A 211 8.41 10.25 9.00
C ARG A 211 9.00 9.78 7.68
N CYS A 212 10.25 10.13 7.40
CA CYS A 212 10.99 9.55 6.28
C CYS A 212 11.40 8.12 6.63
N ILE A 213 10.85 7.13 5.90
CA ILE A 213 11.12 5.70 6.12
C ILE A 213 12.15 5.13 5.15
N SER A 214 12.32 5.75 4.00
CA SER A 214 13.40 5.45 3.06
C SER A 214 13.82 6.70 2.31
N LYS A 215 15.12 6.84 2.06
CA LYS A 215 15.70 7.98 1.36
C LYS A 215 16.71 7.49 0.32
N ARG A 216 16.75 8.18 -0.82
CA ARG A 216 17.76 7.98 -1.87
C ARG A 216 19.17 7.93 -1.29
N ARG A 217 19.99 7.03 -1.78
CA ARG A 217 21.43 7.07 -1.53
C ARG A 217 22.04 8.21 -2.35
N GLU A 218 22.71 9.13 -1.68
CA GLU A 218 23.48 10.16 -2.38
C GLU A 218 24.57 9.51 -3.23
N PRO A 219 24.77 9.98 -4.47
CA PRO A 219 25.91 9.56 -5.29
C PRO A 219 27.24 9.78 -4.55
N LEU A 220 28.21 8.92 -4.77
CA LEU A 220 29.55 9.06 -4.17
C LEU A 220 30.18 10.45 -4.33
N PRO A 221 30.09 11.13 -5.51
CA PRO A 221 30.61 12.48 -5.67
C PRO A 221 30.00 13.51 -4.71
N ALA A 222 28.66 13.48 -4.54
CA ALA A 222 27.98 14.42 -3.63
C ALA A 222 28.33 14.17 -2.15
N ARG A 223 28.60 12.92 -1.79
CA ARG A 223 29.05 12.55 -0.43
C ARG A 223 30.48 13.05 -0.18
N THR A 224 31.37 12.92 -1.16
CA THR A 224 32.76 13.41 -1.05
C THR A 224 32.84 14.92 -1.02
N GLU A 225 32.03 15.63 -1.81
CA GLU A 225 31.95 17.09 -1.77
C GLU A 225 31.45 17.62 -0.42
N ARG A 226 30.44 16.96 0.18
CA ARG A 226 29.95 17.35 1.50
C ARG A 226 30.99 17.10 2.58
N TRP A 227 31.70 15.98 2.51
CA TRP A 227 32.81 15.67 3.41
C TRP A 227 33.95 16.69 3.27
N LEU A 228 34.33 17.05 2.04
CA LEU A 228 35.33 18.08 1.77
C LEU A 228 34.91 19.48 2.26
N ARG A 229 33.63 19.83 2.17
CA ARG A 229 33.11 21.10 2.74
C ARG A 229 33.19 21.11 4.27
N ALA A 230 32.84 19.98 4.92
CA ALA A 230 32.91 19.84 6.37
C ALA A 230 34.34 19.90 6.92
N LEU A 231 35.36 19.54 6.10
CA LEU A 231 36.77 19.67 6.47
C LEU A 231 37.36 21.10 6.26
N ARG A 232 36.62 21.97 5.58
CA ARG A 232 37.01 23.36 5.31
C ARG A 232 36.31 24.37 6.23
N SER A 233 35.35 23.91 7.04
CA SER A 233 34.70 24.68 8.10
C SER A 233 35.33 24.38 9.45
#